data_3c24062607cc9731dbc507e410d6821a
#
_entry.id   3c24062607cc9731dbc507e410d6821a
#
_cell.length_a   1.000
_cell.length_b   1.000
_cell.length_c   1.000
_cell.angle_alpha   90.00
_cell.angle_beta   90.00
_cell.angle_gamma   90.00
#
_symmetry.space_group_name_H-M   'P 1'
#
loop_
_entity.id
_entity.type
_entity.pdbx_description
1 polymer ?
#
loop_
_entity_poly.entity_id
_entity_poly.type
_entity_poly.pdbx_seq_one_letter_code
_entity_poly.pdbx_strand_id
1 'polypeptide(L)'
;MNHLSAQECGVLQEKLYKFPGFYIQNRTIREYEYPYGAHLLGNIGEVNRGDIEKDPYYVQGDNAGRSGVELSYEEALRGVKGVEILLRDAHGRIKGRYEEGRHDVAPVSGKNLTLSIDMDLQALGEKLMQNKRGSIVMIEPETGEVLCMVSSPSYDPNLLVGLHRGKNHIML
;
A
#
# COMPACT_ATOMS: atom_id res chain seq x y z
N MET A 1 7.37 13.49 -1.70
CA MET A 1 8.10 12.60 -2.67
C MET A 1 7.22 12.42 -3.90
N ASN A 2 7.81 12.40 -5.09
CA ASN A 2 7.04 12.08 -6.30
C ASN A 2 7.26 10.61 -6.64
N HIS A 3 6.17 9.89 -6.89
CA HIS A 3 6.25 8.56 -7.47
C HIS A 3 6.68 8.70 -8.93
N LEU A 4 7.59 7.82 -9.36
CA LEU A 4 8.10 7.79 -10.73
C LEU A 4 7.65 6.49 -11.39
N SER A 5 7.29 6.57 -12.67
CA SER A 5 7.10 5.39 -13.49
C SER A 5 8.44 4.71 -13.81
N ALA A 6 8.40 3.45 -14.25
CA ALA A 6 9.63 2.72 -14.63
C ALA A 6 10.44 3.44 -15.73
N GLN A 7 9.75 4.08 -16.68
CA GLN A 7 10.41 4.84 -17.74
C GLN A 7 11.07 6.12 -17.22
N GLU A 8 10.37 6.89 -16.38
CA GLU A 8 10.92 8.09 -15.74
C GLU A 8 12.09 7.75 -14.82
N CYS A 9 12.00 6.60 -14.13
CA CYS A 9 13.06 6.08 -13.28
C CYS A 9 14.32 5.80 -14.09
N GLY A 10 14.23 5.15 -15.26
CA GLY A 10 15.37 4.88 -16.15
C GLY A 10 16.06 6.16 -16.61
N VAL A 11 15.29 7.15 -17.07
CA VAL A 11 15.84 8.46 -17.51
C VAL A 11 16.48 9.22 -16.35
N LEU A 12 15.90 9.14 -15.16
CA LEU A 12 16.45 9.80 -13.98
C LEU A 12 17.72 9.11 -13.49
N GLN A 13 17.76 7.78 -13.54
CA GLN A 13 18.90 6.97 -13.10
C GLN A 13 20.17 7.29 -13.90
N GLU A 14 20.06 7.54 -15.19
CA GLU A 14 21.17 7.98 -16.04
C GLU A 14 21.72 9.36 -15.65
N LYS A 15 20.87 10.20 -15.05
CA LYS A 15 21.21 11.58 -14.67
C LYS A 15 21.53 11.75 -13.18
N LEU A 16 21.37 10.70 -12.38
CA LEU A 16 21.55 10.75 -10.92
C LEU A 16 22.94 11.20 -10.48
N TYR A 17 23.97 10.94 -11.28
CA TYR A 17 25.34 11.42 -11.01
C TYR A 17 25.45 12.95 -10.89
N LYS A 18 24.50 13.71 -11.46
CA LYS A 18 24.43 15.17 -11.37
C LYS A 18 23.80 15.68 -10.07
N PHE A 19 23.16 14.79 -9.31
CA PHE A 19 22.41 15.12 -8.12
C PHE A 19 22.95 14.37 -6.90
N PRO A 20 24.10 14.80 -6.34
CA PRO A 20 24.66 14.14 -5.17
C PRO A 20 23.67 14.20 -3.99
N GLY A 21 23.50 13.07 -3.30
CA GLY A 21 22.55 12.96 -2.18
C GLY A 21 21.15 12.50 -2.57
N PHE A 22 20.85 12.40 -3.86
CA PHE A 22 19.59 11.79 -4.34
C PHE A 22 19.79 10.32 -4.69
N TYR A 23 18.82 9.50 -4.37
CA TYR A 23 18.80 8.08 -4.71
C TYR A 23 17.38 7.61 -5.02
N ILE A 24 17.27 6.59 -5.83
CA ILE A 24 16.01 5.96 -6.18
C ILE A 24 15.81 4.77 -5.24
N GLN A 25 14.63 4.70 -4.63
CA GLN A 25 14.23 3.58 -3.80
C GLN A 25 12.99 2.91 -4.40
N ASN A 26 13.07 1.61 -4.61
CA ASN A 26 11.92 0.82 -5.01
C ASN A 26 10.96 0.68 -3.84
N ARG A 27 9.66 0.73 -4.12
CA ARG A 27 8.60 0.54 -3.14
C ARG A 27 7.58 -0.45 -3.65
N THR A 28 7.08 -1.26 -2.75
CA THR A 28 5.93 -2.12 -3.02
C THR A 28 4.67 -1.26 -3.09
N ILE A 29 3.84 -1.51 -4.08
CA ILE A 29 2.54 -0.88 -4.28
C ILE A 29 1.49 -1.96 -4.06
N ARG A 30 0.39 -1.62 -3.39
CA ARG A 30 -0.79 -2.49 -3.31
C ARG A 30 -1.43 -2.61 -4.68
N GLU A 31 -1.95 -3.78 -4.97
CA GLU A 31 -2.76 -4.06 -6.13
C GLU A 31 -3.92 -4.95 -5.69
N TYR A 32 -5.13 -4.59 -6.08
CA TYR A 32 -6.32 -5.35 -5.77
C TYR A 32 -6.78 -6.06 -7.04
N GLU A 33 -6.92 -7.38 -6.94
CA GLU A 33 -7.30 -8.24 -8.08
C GLU A 33 -8.68 -7.87 -8.63
N TYR A 34 -9.58 -7.44 -7.74
CA TYR A 34 -10.96 -7.11 -8.10
C TYR A 34 -11.26 -5.63 -7.86
N PRO A 35 -12.04 -4.98 -8.77
CA PRO A 35 -12.41 -3.58 -8.65
C PRO A 35 -13.60 -3.35 -7.71
N TYR A 36 -13.78 -4.21 -6.72
CA TYR A 36 -14.92 -4.23 -5.81
C TYR A 36 -14.48 -4.17 -4.34
N GLY A 37 -15.43 -3.85 -3.45
CA GLY A 37 -15.19 -3.91 -2.00
C GLY A 37 -14.36 -2.75 -1.45
N ALA A 38 -14.26 -1.61 -2.14
CA ALA A 38 -13.39 -0.50 -1.75
C ALA A 38 -13.61 -0.03 -0.30
N HIS A 39 -14.85 0.08 0.14
CA HIS A 39 -15.17 0.51 1.50
C HIS A 39 -14.82 -0.53 2.57
N LEU A 40 -14.89 -1.82 2.21
CA LEU A 40 -14.49 -2.91 3.09
C LEU A 40 -12.97 -3.01 3.18
N LEU A 41 -12.29 -3.05 2.02
CA LEU A 41 -10.83 -3.12 1.95
C LEU A 41 -10.20 -1.90 2.58
N GLY A 42 -10.81 -0.75 2.36
CA GLY A 42 -10.29 0.52 2.83
C GLY A 42 -9.22 1.10 1.92
N ASN A 43 -8.39 1.96 2.47
CA ASN A 43 -7.33 2.61 1.74
C ASN A 43 -6.04 2.69 2.54
N ILE A 44 -4.93 2.82 1.83
CA ILE A 44 -3.61 3.09 2.39
C ILE A 44 -3.27 4.58 2.26
N GLY A 45 -2.45 5.09 3.16
CA GLY A 45 -2.03 6.49 3.19
C GLY A 45 -0.60 6.67 3.63
N GLU A 46 0.04 7.75 3.19
CA GLU A 46 1.35 8.12 3.71
C GLU A 46 1.27 8.39 5.21
N VAL A 47 2.23 7.89 5.96
CA VAL A 47 2.31 8.08 7.41
C VAL A 47 2.55 9.54 7.76
N ASN A 48 1.90 9.98 8.83
CA ASN A 48 2.09 11.29 9.41
C ASN A 48 3.04 11.23 10.64
N ARG A 49 3.36 12.39 11.21
CA ARG A 49 4.23 12.45 12.40
C ARG A 49 3.67 11.68 13.59
N GLY A 50 2.36 11.72 13.79
CA GLY A 50 1.71 11.00 14.88
C GLY A 50 1.78 9.48 14.73
N ASP A 51 1.79 8.96 13.50
CA ASP A 51 1.98 7.53 13.25
C ASP A 51 3.41 7.10 13.59
N ILE A 52 4.40 7.91 13.21
CA ILE A 52 5.83 7.65 13.48
C ILE A 52 6.13 7.71 15.00
N GLU A 53 5.49 8.63 15.73
CA GLU A 53 5.64 8.74 17.19
C GLU A 53 5.02 7.54 17.92
N LYS A 54 3.96 6.97 17.40
CA LYS A 54 3.25 5.82 18.00
C LYS A 54 3.93 4.49 17.70
N ASP A 55 4.48 4.32 16.53
CA ASP A 55 5.09 3.05 16.10
C ASP A 55 6.44 3.32 15.40
N PRO A 56 7.57 2.93 16.04
CA PRO A 56 8.92 3.12 15.51
C PRO A 56 9.21 2.35 14.22
N TYR A 57 8.30 1.46 13.82
CA TYR A 57 8.36 0.78 12.52
C TYR A 57 8.31 1.77 11.35
N TYR A 58 7.52 2.85 11.49
CA TYR A 58 7.28 3.80 10.41
C TYR A 58 8.37 4.86 10.31
N VAL A 59 8.73 5.16 9.08
CA VAL A 59 9.58 6.30 8.74
C VAL A 59 8.86 7.19 7.73
N GLN A 60 9.29 8.44 7.64
CA GLN A 60 8.68 9.40 6.72
C GLN A 60 8.67 8.86 5.28
N GLY A 61 7.49 8.90 4.67
CA GLY A 61 7.25 8.43 3.32
C GLY A 61 6.79 6.98 3.23
N ASP A 62 6.68 6.24 4.34
CA ASP A 62 5.99 4.95 4.35
C ASP A 62 4.49 5.12 4.13
N ASN A 63 3.83 4.03 3.76
CA ASN A 63 2.37 3.94 3.70
C ASN A 63 1.87 3.03 4.82
N ALA A 64 0.69 3.37 5.34
CA ALA A 64 -0.03 2.56 6.31
C ALA A 64 -1.51 2.48 5.94
N GLY A 65 -2.20 1.45 6.39
CA GLY A 65 -3.65 1.34 6.29
C GLY A 65 -4.34 2.48 7.02
N ARG A 66 -5.33 3.10 6.39
CA ARG A 66 -6.08 4.24 6.96
C ARG A 66 -7.51 3.89 7.31
N SER A 67 -8.06 2.88 6.69
CA SER A 67 -9.43 2.43 6.92
C SER A 67 -9.60 0.96 6.55
N GLY A 68 -10.74 0.38 6.95
CA GLY A 68 -11.15 -0.96 6.57
C GLY A 68 -10.19 -2.07 6.99
N VAL A 69 -10.12 -3.08 6.17
CA VAL A 69 -9.24 -4.25 6.35
C VAL A 69 -7.77 -3.85 6.37
N GLU A 70 -7.36 -2.91 5.51
CA GLU A 70 -5.98 -2.41 5.46
C GLU A 70 -5.53 -1.82 6.81
N LEU A 71 -6.39 -1.09 7.50
CA LEU A 71 -6.08 -0.57 8.83
C LEU A 71 -6.12 -1.66 9.90
N SER A 72 -7.15 -2.51 9.88
CA SER A 72 -7.37 -3.51 10.92
C SER A 72 -6.30 -4.61 10.94
N TYR A 73 -5.73 -4.93 9.78
CA TYR A 73 -4.72 -5.96 9.61
C TYR A 73 -3.36 -5.42 9.16
N GLU A 74 -3.12 -4.13 9.35
CA GLU A 74 -1.89 -3.45 8.94
C GLU A 74 -0.63 -4.19 9.42
N GLU A 75 -0.58 -4.60 10.68
CA GLU A 75 0.58 -5.28 11.25
C GLU A 75 0.89 -6.61 10.55
N ALA A 76 -0.13 -7.34 10.12
CA ALA A 76 0.02 -8.58 9.38
C ALA A 76 0.44 -8.33 7.92
N LEU A 77 -0.09 -7.27 7.32
CA LEU A 77 0.08 -6.95 5.91
C LEU A 77 1.39 -6.22 5.60
N ARG A 78 1.95 -5.45 6.54
CA ARG A 78 3.14 -4.61 6.31
C ARG A 78 4.45 -5.39 6.22
N GLY A 79 4.54 -6.59 6.82
CA GLY A 79 5.76 -7.39 6.89
C GLY A 79 6.83 -6.79 7.81
N VAL A 80 8.10 -7.15 7.57
CA VAL A 80 9.25 -6.65 8.32
C VAL A 80 10.24 -6.00 7.35
N LYS A 81 10.68 -4.79 7.67
CA LYS A 81 11.66 -4.07 6.84
C LYS A 81 13.02 -4.76 6.91
N GLY A 82 13.68 -4.86 5.76
CA GLY A 82 15.08 -5.20 5.70
C GLY A 82 15.98 -4.01 6.02
N VAL A 83 17.24 -4.32 6.32
CA VAL A 83 18.29 -3.32 6.56
C VAL A 83 19.49 -3.65 5.69
N GLU A 84 19.94 -2.69 4.89
CA GLU A 84 21.15 -2.78 4.09
C GLU A 84 22.16 -1.77 4.62
N ILE A 85 23.36 -2.25 4.98
CA ILE A 85 24.43 -1.40 5.53
C ILE A 85 25.41 -1.06 4.42
N LEU A 86 25.44 0.21 4.05
CA LEU A 86 26.27 0.71 2.96
C LEU A 86 27.48 1.50 3.46
N LEU A 87 28.63 1.23 2.87
CA LEU A 87 29.83 2.04 3.03
C LEU A 87 29.74 3.31 2.19
N ARG A 88 30.01 4.45 2.78
CA ARG A 88 30.08 5.75 2.10
C ARG A 88 31.43 6.40 2.28
N ASP A 89 31.93 7.05 1.25
CA ASP A 89 33.14 7.89 1.34
C ASP A 89 32.83 9.24 2.02
N ALA A 90 33.90 10.04 2.25
CA ALA A 90 33.79 11.38 2.83
C ALA A 90 32.90 12.34 2.00
N HIS A 91 32.64 12.03 0.75
CA HIS A 91 31.77 12.80 -0.14
C HIS A 91 30.34 12.24 -0.22
N GLY A 92 30.02 11.24 0.63
CA GLY A 92 28.69 10.63 0.69
C GLY A 92 28.38 9.61 -0.44
N ARG A 93 29.36 9.25 -1.28
CA ARG A 93 29.17 8.29 -2.37
C ARG A 93 29.23 6.86 -1.85
N ILE A 94 28.29 6.04 -2.27
CA ILE A 94 28.23 4.62 -1.92
C ILE A 94 29.43 3.90 -2.57
N LYS A 95 30.22 3.20 -1.76
CA LYS A 95 31.37 2.40 -2.19
C LYS A 95 31.08 0.91 -2.28
N GLY A 96 30.02 0.47 -1.61
CA GLY A 96 29.63 -0.93 -1.57
C GLY A 96 28.87 -1.27 -0.29
N ARG A 97 28.63 -2.56 -0.09
CA ARG A 97 28.04 -3.08 1.15
C ARG A 97 29.11 -3.24 2.22
N TYR A 98 28.74 -2.97 3.46
CA TYR A 98 29.63 -3.22 4.59
C TYR A 98 29.84 -4.73 4.75
N GLU A 99 31.11 -5.14 4.88
CA GLU A 99 31.51 -6.55 5.02
C GLU A 99 30.79 -7.51 4.03
N GLU A 100 30.66 -7.09 2.77
CA GLU A 100 29.99 -7.86 1.72
C GLU A 100 28.51 -8.19 2.01
N GLY A 101 27.86 -7.42 2.89
CA GLY A 101 26.48 -7.59 3.26
C GLY A 101 26.21 -8.64 4.35
N ARG A 102 27.24 -9.06 5.11
CA ARG A 102 27.09 -10.06 6.20
C ARG A 102 26.14 -9.62 7.30
N HIS A 103 25.97 -8.31 7.49
CA HIS A 103 25.11 -7.70 8.49
C HIS A 103 23.79 -7.18 7.90
N ASP A 104 23.54 -7.43 6.62
CA ASP A 104 22.29 -7.06 5.98
C ASP A 104 21.18 -7.98 6.50
N VAL A 105 20.00 -7.39 6.74
CA VAL A 105 18.79 -8.11 7.14
C VAL A 105 17.84 -8.11 5.95
N ALA A 106 17.50 -9.29 5.46
CA ALA A 106 16.55 -9.40 4.35
C ALA A 106 15.14 -8.95 4.79
N PRO A 107 14.39 -8.23 3.94
CA PRO A 107 13.00 -7.90 4.23
C PRO A 107 12.14 -9.16 4.23
N VAL A 108 11.15 -9.20 5.12
CA VAL A 108 10.15 -10.27 5.17
C VAL A 108 8.82 -9.70 4.67
N SER A 109 8.25 -10.32 3.65
CA SER A 109 6.95 -9.92 3.11
C SER A 109 5.85 -10.08 4.15
N GLY A 110 4.84 -9.23 4.11
CA GLY A 110 3.63 -9.37 4.91
C GLY A 110 2.88 -10.66 4.59
N LYS A 111 1.98 -11.02 5.46
CA LYS A 111 1.13 -12.21 5.31
C LYS A 111 0.01 -11.94 4.31
N ASN A 112 -0.36 -12.96 3.56
CA ASN A 112 -1.60 -12.93 2.78
C ASN A 112 -2.80 -13.03 3.72
N LEU A 113 -3.84 -12.27 3.43
CA LEU A 113 -5.08 -12.26 4.17
C LEU A 113 -6.19 -12.80 3.28
N THR A 114 -6.86 -13.86 3.72
CA THR A 114 -8.05 -14.39 3.08
C THR A 114 -9.28 -13.93 3.87
N LEU A 115 -10.21 -13.29 3.19
CA LEU A 115 -11.47 -12.82 3.75
C LEU A 115 -12.58 -13.83 3.47
N SER A 116 -13.65 -13.81 4.27
CA SER A 116 -14.86 -14.61 4.06
C SER A 116 -15.77 -14.06 2.94
N ILE A 117 -15.39 -12.96 2.32
CA ILE A 117 -16.18 -12.32 1.27
C ILE A 117 -16.23 -13.19 0.01
N ASP A 118 -17.45 -13.46 -0.43
CA ASP A 118 -17.72 -14.04 -1.74
C ASP A 118 -17.71 -12.93 -2.80
N MET A 119 -16.78 -13.04 -3.75
CA MET A 119 -16.58 -11.99 -4.74
C MET A 119 -17.71 -11.89 -5.76
N ASP A 120 -18.39 -12.98 -6.06
CA ASP A 120 -19.55 -12.96 -6.96
C ASP A 120 -20.74 -12.25 -6.30
N LEU A 121 -20.97 -12.53 -5.01
CA LEU A 121 -21.98 -11.83 -4.23
C LEU A 121 -21.64 -10.36 -4.03
N GLN A 122 -20.38 -10.02 -3.78
CA GLN A 122 -19.92 -8.64 -3.65
C GLN A 122 -20.14 -7.86 -4.96
N ALA A 123 -19.72 -8.42 -6.10
CA ALA A 123 -19.90 -7.82 -7.42
C ALA A 123 -21.40 -7.64 -7.78
N LEU A 124 -22.23 -8.65 -7.49
CA LEU A 124 -23.67 -8.57 -7.68
C LEU A 124 -24.26 -7.46 -6.81
N GLY A 125 -23.90 -7.39 -5.54
CA GLY A 125 -24.37 -6.38 -4.61
C GLY A 125 -24.02 -4.95 -5.07
N GLU A 126 -22.78 -4.73 -5.50
CA GLU A 126 -22.37 -3.42 -6.04
C GLU A 126 -23.10 -3.06 -7.33
N LYS A 127 -23.34 -4.02 -8.21
CA LYS A 127 -24.14 -3.83 -9.42
C LYS A 127 -25.59 -3.46 -9.10
N LEU A 128 -26.20 -4.11 -8.10
CA LEU A 128 -27.57 -3.80 -7.66
C LEU A 128 -27.70 -2.41 -7.04
N MET A 129 -26.60 -1.93 -6.44
CA MET A 129 -26.53 -0.62 -5.80
C MET A 129 -26.10 0.52 -6.73
N GLN A 130 -25.83 0.25 -8.01
CA GLN A 130 -25.51 1.31 -8.97
C GLN A 130 -26.62 2.39 -9.01
N ASN A 131 -26.20 3.66 -8.98
CA ASN A 131 -27.08 4.84 -8.95
C ASN A 131 -28.02 4.91 -7.73
N LYS A 132 -27.73 4.19 -6.66
CA LYS A 132 -28.47 4.21 -5.41
C LYS A 132 -27.54 4.61 -4.27
N ARG A 133 -28.11 5.03 -3.13
CA ARG A 133 -27.38 5.27 -1.88
C ARG A 133 -27.87 4.30 -0.82
N GLY A 134 -26.96 3.62 -0.16
CA GLY A 134 -27.28 2.66 0.89
C GLY A 134 -26.23 1.57 1.01
N SER A 135 -26.56 0.50 1.70
CA SER A 135 -25.67 -0.61 1.95
C SER A 135 -26.40 -1.95 1.86
N ILE A 136 -25.65 -3.00 1.51
CA ILE A 136 -26.07 -4.40 1.58
C ILE A 136 -25.04 -5.12 2.43
N VAL A 137 -25.51 -5.89 3.41
CA VAL A 137 -24.69 -6.79 4.22
C VAL A 137 -25.33 -8.16 4.20
N MET A 138 -24.53 -9.20 3.88
CA MET A 138 -24.95 -10.58 3.90
C MET A 138 -24.06 -11.36 4.85
N ILE A 139 -24.67 -12.08 5.77
CA ILE A 139 -23.99 -12.83 6.82
C ILE A 139 -24.50 -14.27 6.77
N GLU A 140 -23.58 -15.22 6.84
CA GLU A 140 -23.91 -16.63 7.03
C GLU A 140 -24.39 -16.84 8.49
N PRO A 141 -25.64 -17.25 8.73
CA PRO A 141 -26.19 -17.28 10.08
C PRO A 141 -25.58 -18.38 10.97
N GLU A 142 -25.05 -19.46 10.39
CA GLU A 142 -24.44 -20.55 11.15
C GLU A 142 -23.04 -20.23 11.63
N THR A 143 -22.22 -19.54 10.81
CA THR A 143 -20.82 -19.26 11.10
C THR A 143 -20.59 -17.82 11.56
N GLY A 144 -21.47 -16.89 11.20
CA GLY A 144 -21.32 -15.46 11.41
C GLY A 144 -20.37 -14.80 10.41
N GLU A 145 -19.93 -15.50 9.38
CA GLU A 145 -19.08 -14.98 8.33
C GLU A 145 -19.80 -13.95 7.47
N VAL A 146 -19.11 -12.84 7.20
CA VAL A 146 -19.63 -11.81 6.30
C VAL A 146 -19.30 -12.20 4.87
N LEU A 147 -20.32 -12.55 4.09
CA LEU A 147 -20.19 -12.97 2.70
C LEU A 147 -20.19 -11.80 1.71
N CYS A 148 -20.86 -10.71 2.06
CA CYS A 148 -20.94 -9.52 1.23
C CYS A 148 -21.12 -8.28 2.10
N MET A 149 -20.39 -7.21 1.78
CA MET A 149 -20.52 -5.90 2.43
C MET A 149 -20.34 -4.79 1.39
N VAL A 150 -21.45 -4.24 0.95
CA VAL A 150 -21.51 -3.18 -0.06
C VAL A 150 -21.94 -1.88 0.60
N SER A 151 -21.25 -0.81 0.25
CA SER A 151 -21.68 0.57 0.54
C SER A 151 -21.65 1.38 -0.75
N SER A 152 -22.72 2.07 -1.05
CA SER A 152 -22.85 2.84 -2.29
C SER A 152 -23.08 4.34 -1.99
N PRO A 153 -22.40 5.23 -2.72
CA PRO A 153 -21.60 5.01 -3.93
C PRO A 153 -20.28 4.28 -3.66
N SER A 154 -19.94 3.31 -4.50
CA SER A 154 -18.69 2.56 -4.47
C SER A 154 -17.71 3.07 -5.52
N TYR A 155 -16.45 2.70 -5.41
CA TYR A 155 -15.39 3.03 -6.36
C TYR A 155 -14.43 1.84 -6.51
N ASP A 156 -13.60 1.86 -7.54
CA ASP A 156 -12.52 0.87 -7.69
C ASP A 156 -11.40 1.16 -6.66
N PRO A 157 -11.06 0.22 -5.76
CA PRO A 157 -10.02 0.42 -4.76
C PRO A 157 -8.65 0.75 -5.40
N ASN A 158 -8.37 0.28 -6.63
CA ASN A 158 -7.14 0.56 -7.34
C ASN A 158 -6.99 2.06 -7.71
N LEU A 159 -8.07 2.83 -7.76
CA LEU A 159 -8.00 4.28 -7.99
C LEU A 159 -7.26 5.03 -6.88
N LEU A 160 -7.27 4.49 -5.65
CA LEU A 160 -6.58 5.09 -4.50
C LEU A 160 -5.18 4.51 -4.25
N VAL A 161 -4.63 3.78 -5.22
CA VAL A 161 -3.29 3.19 -5.17
C VAL A 161 -2.39 3.80 -6.24
N GLY A 162 -1.08 3.83 -5.99
CA GLY A 162 -0.06 4.16 -6.99
C GLY A 162 0.05 5.64 -7.35
N LEU A 163 0.53 5.89 -8.57
CA LEU A 163 0.96 7.21 -9.07
C LEU A 163 -0.15 8.27 -9.12
N HIS A 164 -1.38 7.87 -9.43
CA HIS A 164 -2.49 8.78 -9.68
C HIS A 164 -3.41 9.00 -8.48
N ARG A 165 -3.09 8.39 -7.34
CA ARG A 165 -3.89 8.43 -6.12
C ARG A 165 -4.38 9.84 -5.75
N GLY A 166 -3.48 10.83 -5.74
CA GLY A 166 -3.84 12.20 -5.34
C GLY A 166 -4.84 12.88 -6.28
N LYS A 167 -4.75 12.60 -7.58
CA LYS A 167 -5.72 13.13 -8.56
C LYS A 167 -7.06 12.41 -8.44
N ASN A 168 -7.04 11.09 -8.27
CA ASN A 168 -8.25 10.28 -8.19
C ASN A 168 -9.03 10.56 -6.91
N HIS A 169 -8.35 10.82 -5.78
CA HIS A 169 -9.00 11.14 -4.51
C HIS A 169 -9.81 12.45 -4.53
N ILE A 170 -9.49 13.37 -5.44
CA ILE A 170 -10.25 14.62 -5.61
C ILE A 170 -11.51 14.38 -6.45
N MET A 171 -11.55 13.30 -7.25
CA MET A 171 -12.65 12.98 -8.14
C MET A 171 -13.71 12.05 -7.50
N LEU A 172 -13.38 11.39 -6.40
CA LEU A 172 -14.26 10.50 -5.62
C LEU A 172 -14.99 11.26 -4.52
#